data_2ab5cffedd1bd47f6514d9c0a1a3ba80
#
_entry.id   2ab5cffedd1bd47f6514d9c0a1a3ba80
#
_cell.length_a   1.000
_cell.length_b   1.000
_cell.length_c   1.000
_cell.angle_alpha   90.00
_cell.angle_beta   90.00
_cell.angle_gamma   90.00
#
_symmetry.space_group_name_H-M   'P 1'
#
loop_
_entity.id
_entity.type
_entity.pdbx_description
1 polymer ?
#
loop_
_entity_poly.entity_id
_entity_poly.type
_entity_poly.pdbx_seq_one_letter_code
_entity_poly.pdbx_strand_id
1 'polypeptide(L)'
;MNFKEGEVLYFDKPLRWTSFAVVNKIRYNISRKLGVKKIKVGHAGTLDPLATGVMIICTGKATKRIEEFQYHTKEYIATLQLGATTPSFDLEKEIDATYPTDHITKEMVEETLKKFVGTIEQVPPAFSACKVDGKRAYDLARKGDEVELKPKILVIDEIELLEYNLPEIKIRVVCSKGTYIRALARDIGQALQSGAHLTGLIRTRVGEVKLEDCMKVEDFEAWLDQQEIEVIND
;
A
#
# COMPACT_ATOMS: atom_id res chain seq x y z
N MET A 1 -21.04 -11.07 -16.93
CA MET A 1 -20.47 -9.92 -16.18
C MET A 1 -21.00 -8.62 -16.75
N ASN A 2 -21.25 -7.64 -15.89
CA ASN A 2 -21.77 -6.34 -16.32
C ASN A 2 -20.90 -5.21 -15.71
N PHE A 3 -19.92 -4.76 -16.46
CA PHE A 3 -18.98 -3.73 -15.98
C PHE A 3 -19.58 -2.32 -15.82
N LYS A 4 -20.71 -2.01 -16.50
CA LYS A 4 -21.42 -0.74 -16.32
C LYS A 4 -22.23 -0.74 -15.02
N GLU A 5 -22.93 -1.85 -14.73
CA GLU A 5 -23.65 -2.03 -13.46
C GLU A 5 -22.70 -2.15 -12.28
N GLY A 6 -21.57 -2.80 -12.46
CA GLY A 6 -20.46 -2.77 -11.52
C GLY A 6 -19.95 -4.14 -11.14
N GLU A 7 -18.67 -4.32 -11.33
CA GLU A 7 -17.91 -5.49 -10.92
C GLU A 7 -16.83 -5.08 -9.91
N VAL A 8 -16.48 -6.02 -9.03
CA VAL A 8 -15.37 -5.90 -8.10
C VAL A 8 -14.34 -6.96 -8.47
N LEU A 9 -13.14 -6.52 -8.80
CA LEU A 9 -12.06 -7.35 -9.29
C LEU A 9 -10.85 -7.23 -8.37
N TYR A 10 -10.09 -8.32 -8.23
CA TYR A 10 -8.94 -8.41 -7.35
C TYR A 10 -7.67 -8.64 -8.17
N PHE A 11 -6.69 -7.76 -7.98
CA PHE A 11 -5.41 -7.83 -8.68
C PHE A 11 -4.23 -7.87 -7.73
N ASP A 12 -3.18 -8.57 -8.17
CA ASP A 12 -1.85 -8.45 -7.61
C ASP A 12 -1.10 -7.34 -8.36
N LYS A 13 -0.91 -6.20 -7.70
CA LYS A 13 -0.23 -5.06 -8.31
C LYS A 13 1.25 -5.40 -8.51
N PRO A 14 1.77 -5.27 -9.75
CA PRO A 14 3.19 -5.52 -10.03
C PRO A 14 4.09 -4.46 -9.38
N LEU A 15 5.33 -4.86 -9.12
CA LEU A 15 6.38 -3.95 -8.69
C LEU A 15 6.62 -2.83 -9.71
N ARG A 16 6.87 -1.64 -9.24
CA ARG A 16 7.14 -0.41 -10.02
C ARG A 16 5.96 0.16 -10.81
N TRP A 17 4.79 -0.44 -10.67
CA TRP A 17 3.57 0.13 -11.21
C TRP A 17 2.89 1.03 -10.18
N THR A 18 2.40 2.18 -10.61
CA THR A 18 1.49 2.98 -9.78
C THR A 18 0.11 2.33 -9.72
N SER A 19 -0.64 2.59 -8.66
CA SER A 19 -2.05 2.16 -8.58
C SER A 19 -2.88 2.73 -9.74
N PHE A 20 -2.58 3.96 -10.16
CA PHE A 20 -3.23 4.60 -11.31
C PHE A 20 -2.93 3.89 -12.64
N ALA A 21 -1.70 3.42 -12.84
CA ALA A 21 -1.33 2.66 -14.02
C ALA A 21 -2.13 1.36 -14.15
N VAL A 22 -2.36 0.65 -13.03
CA VAL A 22 -3.21 -0.54 -12.99
C VAL A 22 -4.64 -0.19 -13.39
N VAL A 23 -5.23 0.85 -12.79
CA VAL A 23 -6.59 1.32 -13.12
C VAL A 23 -6.70 1.65 -14.61
N ASN A 24 -5.72 2.33 -15.18
CA ASN A 24 -5.72 2.69 -16.60
C ASN A 24 -5.65 1.47 -17.50
N LYS A 25 -4.81 0.50 -17.18
CA LYS A 25 -4.69 -0.76 -17.95
C LYS A 25 -6.02 -1.52 -17.94
N ILE A 26 -6.63 -1.68 -16.78
CA ILE A 26 -7.92 -2.37 -16.62
C ILE A 26 -9.03 -1.63 -17.37
N ARG A 27 -9.11 -0.31 -17.20
CA ARG A 27 -10.07 0.55 -17.93
C ARG A 27 -9.93 0.42 -19.42
N TYR A 28 -8.71 0.47 -19.94
CA TYR A 28 -8.43 0.34 -21.37
C TYR A 28 -8.93 -1.00 -21.92
N ASN A 29 -8.59 -2.10 -21.26
CA ASN A 29 -8.98 -3.44 -21.70
C ASN A 29 -10.51 -3.62 -21.72
N ILE A 30 -11.19 -3.17 -20.65
CA ILE A 30 -12.66 -3.23 -20.58
C ILE A 30 -13.30 -2.34 -21.65
N SER A 31 -12.86 -1.09 -21.81
CA SER A 31 -13.40 -0.16 -22.80
C SER A 31 -13.26 -0.70 -24.22
N ARG A 32 -12.10 -1.28 -24.53
CA ARG A 32 -11.84 -1.92 -25.82
C ARG A 32 -12.76 -3.13 -26.05
N LYS A 33 -12.91 -3.99 -25.04
CA LYS A 33 -13.78 -5.19 -25.13
C LYS A 33 -15.25 -4.82 -25.32
N LEU A 34 -15.73 -3.77 -24.66
CA LEU A 34 -17.12 -3.31 -24.75
C LEU A 34 -17.37 -2.40 -25.96
N GLY A 35 -16.34 -1.94 -26.67
CA GLY A 35 -16.49 -0.96 -27.75
C GLY A 35 -16.96 0.42 -27.28
N VAL A 36 -16.71 0.78 -26.02
CA VAL A 36 -17.13 2.06 -25.44
C VAL A 36 -15.96 3.03 -25.26
N LYS A 37 -16.22 4.32 -25.40
CA LYS A 37 -15.17 5.36 -25.24
C LYS A 37 -14.68 5.48 -23.80
N LYS A 38 -15.55 5.23 -22.81
CA LYS A 38 -15.23 5.43 -21.40
C LYS A 38 -16.06 4.54 -20.50
N ILE A 39 -15.40 3.94 -19.51
CA ILE A 39 -16.03 3.24 -18.40
C ILE A 39 -15.41 3.75 -17.09
N LYS A 40 -16.22 3.84 -16.05
CA LYS A 40 -15.75 4.24 -14.72
C LYS A 40 -15.01 3.07 -14.07
N VAL A 41 -13.76 3.29 -13.68
CA VAL A 41 -12.92 2.32 -12.98
C VAL A 41 -12.13 3.05 -11.90
N GLY A 42 -12.08 2.50 -10.71
CA GLY A 42 -11.33 3.03 -9.58
C GLY A 42 -10.77 1.94 -8.69
N HIS A 43 -9.84 2.30 -7.81
CA HIS A 43 -9.26 1.38 -6.84
C HIS A 43 -9.60 1.76 -5.39
N ALA A 44 -9.58 0.77 -4.51
CA ALA A 44 -9.87 0.91 -3.09
C ALA A 44 -8.59 0.84 -2.24
N GLY A 45 -7.78 1.88 -2.30
CA GLY A 45 -6.56 1.99 -1.50
C GLY A 45 -5.28 1.94 -2.33
N THR A 46 -4.55 3.04 -2.25
CA THR A 46 -3.26 3.20 -2.96
C THR A 46 -2.22 2.23 -2.43
N LEU A 47 -1.48 1.62 -3.35
CA LEU A 47 -0.18 1.00 -3.11
C LEU A 47 0.90 1.83 -3.80
N ASP A 48 1.98 2.10 -3.08
CA ASP A 48 3.15 2.79 -3.64
C ASP A 48 3.79 1.98 -4.78
N PRO A 49 4.54 2.60 -5.70
CA PRO A 49 5.18 1.88 -6.80
C PRO A 49 6.06 0.71 -6.36
N LEU A 50 6.77 0.85 -5.24
CA LEU A 50 7.65 -0.19 -4.70
C LEU A 50 6.92 -1.22 -3.81
N ALA A 51 5.61 -1.10 -3.64
CA ALA A 51 4.77 -2.09 -2.99
C ALA A 51 4.04 -2.96 -4.02
N THR A 52 3.83 -4.22 -3.66
CA THR A 52 3.05 -5.19 -4.45
C THR A 52 1.87 -5.72 -3.66
N GLY A 53 1.03 -6.53 -4.29
CA GLY A 53 0.00 -7.28 -3.60
C GLY A 53 -1.41 -6.84 -3.90
N VAL A 54 -2.32 -7.16 -2.99
CA VAL A 54 -3.76 -7.04 -3.15
C VAL A 54 -4.19 -5.62 -3.49
N MET A 55 -4.86 -5.48 -4.63
CA MET A 55 -5.48 -4.25 -5.09
C MET A 55 -6.92 -4.52 -5.55
N ILE A 56 -7.89 -3.89 -4.91
CA ILE A 56 -9.30 -4.01 -5.25
C ILE A 56 -9.66 -2.95 -6.27
N ILE A 57 -10.20 -3.39 -7.40
CA ILE A 57 -10.67 -2.54 -8.50
C ILE A 57 -12.18 -2.64 -8.59
N CYS A 58 -12.85 -1.49 -8.67
CA CYS A 58 -14.28 -1.40 -8.87
C CYS A 58 -14.59 -0.77 -10.23
N THR A 59 -15.63 -1.28 -10.91
CA THR A 59 -16.10 -0.75 -12.21
C THR A 59 -17.50 -0.20 -12.09
N GLY A 60 -17.90 0.67 -13.02
CA GLY A 60 -19.27 1.19 -13.13
C GLY A 60 -19.83 1.71 -11.82
N LYS A 61 -21.04 1.27 -11.48
CA LYS A 61 -21.72 1.66 -10.23
C LYS A 61 -21.03 1.14 -8.97
N ALA A 62 -20.27 0.02 -9.05
CA ALA A 62 -19.52 -0.49 -7.91
C ALA A 62 -18.43 0.46 -7.41
N THR A 63 -18.02 1.46 -8.21
CA THR A 63 -17.09 2.51 -7.74
C THR A 63 -17.63 3.32 -6.55
N LYS A 64 -18.94 3.31 -6.32
CA LYS A 64 -19.54 3.92 -5.12
C LYS A 64 -19.19 3.17 -3.83
N ARG A 65 -18.77 1.89 -3.93
CA ARG A 65 -18.39 1.04 -2.81
C ARG A 65 -16.89 1.11 -2.45
N ILE A 66 -16.11 1.92 -3.16
CA ILE A 66 -14.66 2.03 -2.94
C ILE A 66 -14.35 2.38 -1.48
N GLU A 67 -15.09 3.29 -0.89
CA GLU A 67 -14.87 3.70 0.49
C GLU A 67 -15.10 2.55 1.50
N GLU A 68 -16.11 1.71 1.26
CA GLU A 68 -16.38 0.49 2.03
C GLU A 68 -15.13 -0.40 2.10
N PHE A 69 -14.53 -0.71 0.95
CA PHE A 69 -13.32 -1.55 0.89
C PHE A 69 -12.09 -0.86 1.53
N GLN A 70 -12.00 0.45 1.48
CA GLN A 70 -10.92 1.20 2.13
C GLN A 70 -10.92 1.07 3.65
N TYR A 71 -12.08 0.87 4.28
CA TYR A 71 -12.20 0.70 5.73
C TYR A 71 -11.74 -0.67 6.23
N HIS A 72 -11.64 -1.65 5.35
CA HIS A 72 -11.20 -3.00 5.74
C HIS A 72 -9.80 -2.99 6.34
N THR A 73 -9.58 -3.88 7.30
CA THR A 73 -8.25 -4.20 7.86
C THR A 73 -7.33 -4.72 6.76
N LYS A 74 -6.07 -4.34 6.81
CA LYS A 74 -5.03 -4.76 5.86
C LYS A 74 -3.97 -5.58 6.57
N GLU A 75 -3.41 -6.53 5.84
CA GLU A 75 -2.22 -7.27 6.25
C GLU A 75 -1.09 -7.01 5.27
N TYR A 76 0.09 -6.79 5.81
CA TYR A 76 1.31 -6.56 5.04
C TYR A 76 2.43 -7.48 5.51
N ILE A 77 3.29 -7.87 4.56
CA ILE A 77 4.63 -8.36 4.87
C ILE A 77 5.61 -7.27 4.44
N ALA A 78 6.39 -6.79 5.39
CA ALA A 78 7.33 -5.69 5.23
C ALA A 78 8.75 -6.14 5.53
N THR A 79 9.67 -5.79 4.65
CA THR A 79 11.11 -5.95 4.87
C THR A 79 11.70 -4.59 5.20
N LEU A 80 12.40 -4.50 6.33
CA LEU A 80 13.03 -3.29 6.83
C LEU A 80 14.55 -3.47 6.82
N GLN A 81 15.26 -2.45 6.35
CA GLN A 81 16.69 -2.30 6.53
C GLN A 81 16.95 -1.42 7.76
N LEU A 82 17.55 -1.98 8.81
CA LEU A 82 18.00 -1.25 9.99
C LEU A 82 19.34 -0.56 9.73
N GLY A 83 19.59 0.53 10.44
CA GLY A 83 20.87 1.25 10.41
C GLY A 83 20.99 2.29 9.30
N ALA A 84 19.94 2.54 8.53
CA ALA A 84 19.92 3.59 7.52
C ALA A 84 18.51 4.13 7.32
N THR A 85 18.42 5.42 7.02
CA THR A 85 17.16 6.11 6.70
C THR A 85 17.18 6.65 5.29
N THR A 86 15.99 6.88 4.72
CA THR A 86 15.79 7.59 3.47
C THR A 86 14.71 8.65 3.66
N PRO A 87 14.68 9.75 2.88
CA PRO A 87 13.65 10.78 2.99
C PRO A 87 12.23 10.28 2.72
N SER A 88 12.09 9.27 1.87
CA SER A 88 10.80 8.63 1.51
C SER A 88 10.41 7.47 2.43
N PHE A 89 11.30 7.06 3.33
CA PHE A 89 11.18 5.89 4.24
C PHE A 89 11.14 4.55 3.50
N ASP A 90 11.52 4.54 2.23
CA ASP A 90 11.66 3.37 1.36
C ASP A 90 12.83 3.55 0.37
N LEU A 91 12.89 2.74 -0.68
CA LEU A 91 13.95 2.79 -1.70
C LEU A 91 13.70 3.82 -2.82
N GLU A 92 12.65 4.64 -2.75
CA GLU A 92 12.40 5.69 -3.77
C GLU A 92 13.49 6.77 -3.74
N LYS A 93 14.00 7.07 -2.56
CA LYS A 93 15.09 8.03 -2.34
C LYS A 93 16.33 7.32 -1.79
N GLU A 94 17.48 7.92 -2.02
CA GLU A 94 18.75 7.43 -1.51
C GLU A 94 18.86 7.62 0.00
N ILE A 95 19.81 6.86 0.61
CA ILE A 95 20.12 6.95 2.04
C ILE A 95 20.59 8.37 2.37
N ASP A 96 19.97 8.98 3.38
CA ASP A 96 20.30 10.32 3.89
C ASP A 96 21.08 10.27 5.21
N ALA A 97 20.98 9.19 5.98
CA ALA A 97 21.70 9.02 7.23
C ALA A 97 21.92 7.54 7.57
N THR A 98 23.01 7.26 8.28
CA THR A 98 23.34 5.93 8.80
C THR A 98 23.45 5.96 10.32
N TYR A 99 23.18 4.83 10.94
CA TYR A 99 23.12 4.67 12.40
C TYR A 99 23.75 3.34 12.81
N PRO A 100 24.30 3.27 14.04
CA PRO A 100 24.79 2.00 14.58
C PRO A 100 23.67 0.95 14.71
N THR A 101 24.03 -0.31 14.56
CA THR A 101 23.14 -1.47 14.75
C THR A 101 23.72 -2.50 15.73
N ASP A 102 24.95 -2.28 16.23
CA ASP A 102 25.69 -3.25 17.07
C ASP A 102 24.95 -3.60 18.38
N HIS A 103 24.17 -2.65 18.89
CA HIS A 103 23.38 -2.80 20.13
C HIS A 103 22.05 -3.56 19.92
N ILE A 104 21.66 -3.81 18.67
CA ILE A 104 20.37 -4.41 18.36
C ILE A 104 20.45 -5.92 18.47
N THR A 105 19.53 -6.50 19.25
CA THR A 105 19.35 -7.95 19.39
C THR A 105 17.95 -8.34 18.92
N LYS A 106 17.75 -9.63 18.64
CA LYS A 106 16.43 -10.16 18.26
C LYS A 106 15.39 -9.88 19.34
N GLU A 107 15.75 -10.07 20.61
CA GLU A 107 14.88 -9.82 21.76
C GLU A 107 14.49 -8.34 21.86
N MET A 108 15.43 -7.44 21.61
CA MET A 108 15.18 -5.99 21.58
C MET A 108 14.19 -5.63 20.45
N VAL A 109 14.31 -6.24 19.27
CA VAL A 109 13.36 -6.04 18.18
C VAL A 109 11.97 -6.54 18.57
N GLU A 110 11.84 -7.75 19.09
CA GLU A 110 10.57 -8.33 19.51
C GLU A 110 9.88 -7.47 20.58
N GLU A 111 10.60 -7.00 21.59
CA GLU A 111 10.06 -6.10 22.64
C GLU A 111 9.65 -4.74 22.07
N THR A 112 10.40 -4.22 21.12
CA THR A 112 10.08 -2.93 20.46
C THR A 112 8.81 -3.06 19.63
N LEU A 113 8.64 -4.14 18.87
CA LEU A 113 7.44 -4.38 18.05
C LEU A 113 6.17 -4.43 18.89
N LYS A 114 6.21 -4.99 20.09
CA LYS A 114 5.07 -5.03 21.01
C LYS A 114 4.56 -3.64 21.39
N LYS A 115 5.42 -2.63 21.43
CA LYS A 115 5.04 -1.24 21.76
C LYS A 115 4.19 -0.57 20.69
N PHE A 116 4.22 -1.08 19.46
CA PHE A 116 3.44 -0.56 18.33
C PHE A 116 2.09 -1.25 18.15
N VAL A 117 1.79 -2.30 18.92
CA VAL A 117 0.48 -2.96 18.89
C VAL A 117 -0.53 -2.15 19.70
N GLY A 118 -1.73 -1.99 19.14
CA GLY A 118 -2.82 -1.22 19.74
C GLY A 118 -3.01 0.13 19.06
N THR A 119 -3.58 1.07 19.79
CA THR A 119 -3.79 2.45 19.31
C THR A 119 -2.48 3.21 19.34
N ILE A 120 -2.07 3.76 18.21
CA ILE A 120 -0.84 4.56 18.08
C ILE A 120 -1.12 5.89 17.40
N GLU A 121 -0.24 6.85 17.64
CA GLU A 121 -0.14 8.07 16.83
C GLU A 121 0.95 7.90 15.78
N GLN A 122 0.64 8.23 14.54
CA GLN A 122 1.58 8.15 13.43
C GLN A 122 1.59 9.44 12.63
N VAL A 123 2.78 9.99 12.40
CA VAL A 123 2.98 11.10 11.46
C VAL A 123 3.14 10.51 10.06
N PRO A 124 2.24 10.81 9.11
CA PRO A 124 2.35 10.31 7.75
C PRO A 124 3.64 10.75 7.07
N PRO A 125 4.14 10.00 6.07
CA PRO A 125 5.27 10.45 5.26
C PRO A 125 4.93 11.73 4.47
N ALA A 126 5.91 12.62 4.28
CA ALA A 126 5.75 13.79 3.42
C ALA A 126 5.45 13.38 1.96
N PHE A 127 6.13 12.34 1.47
CA PHE A 127 5.87 11.73 0.16
C PHE A 127 4.66 10.79 0.22
N SER A 128 3.46 11.35 0.41
CA SER A 128 2.22 10.58 0.54
C SER A 128 1.02 11.28 -0.10
N ALA A 129 -0.07 10.52 -0.26
CA ALA A 129 -1.35 11.06 -0.72
C ALA A 129 -2.14 11.81 0.37
N CYS A 130 -1.57 11.95 1.57
CA CYS A 130 -2.17 12.72 2.65
C CYS A 130 -2.39 14.17 2.20
N LYS A 131 -3.56 14.73 2.53
CA LYS A 131 -3.89 16.10 2.15
C LYS A 131 -3.54 17.07 3.26
N VAL A 132 -2.87 18.16 2.88
CA VAL A 132 -2.59 19.33 3.72
C VAL A 132 -3.18 20.53 3.01
N ASP A 133 -4.11 21.22 3.63
CA ASP A 133 -4.84 22.38 3.06
C ASP A 133 -5.41 22.10 1.65
N GLY A 134 -5.97 20.90 1.48
CA GLY A 134 -6.59 20.45 0.22
C GLY A 134 -5.62 19.98 -0.86
N LYS A 135 -4.30 20.15 -0.68
CA LYS A 135 -3.26 19.66 -1.60
C LYS A 135 -2.67 18.35 -1.08
N ARG A 136 -2.22 17.49 -1.99
CA ARG A 136 -1.53 16.26 -1.60
C ARG A 136 -0.13 16.59 -1.07
N ALA A 137 0.26 16.00 0.06
CA ALA A 137 1.58 16.17 0.66
C ALA A 137 2.71 15.85 -0.33
N TYR A 138 2.51 14.83 -1.15
CA TYR A 138 3.44 14.43 -2.21
C TYR A 138 3.74 15.54 -3.22
N ASP A 139 2.72 16.30 -3.64
CA ASP A 139 2.89 17.40 -4.60
C ASP A 139 3.64 18.58 -3.96
N LEU A 140 3.45 18.82 -2.67
CA LEU A 140 4.17 19.86 -1.91
C LEU A 140 5.63 19.44 -1.68
N ALA A 141 5.86 18.22 -1.25
CA ALA A 141 7.21 17.69 -1.01
C ALA A 141 8.09 17.69 -2.28
N ARG A 142 7.51 17.42 -3.45
CA ARG A 142 8.21 17.50 -4.72
C ARG A 142 8.66 18.92 -5.09
N LYS A 143 7.93 19.91 -4.64
CA LYS A 143 8.26 21.33 -4.87
C LYS A 143 9.31 21.86 -3.89
N GLY A 144 9.73 21.04 -2.91
CA GLY A 144 10.65 21.43 -1.85
C GLY A 144 9.98 22.23 -0.73
N ASP A 145 8.64 22.27 -0.69
CA ASP A 145 7.91 22.91 0.38
C ASP A 145 8.03 22.07 1.67
N GLU A 146 8.28 22.72 2.78
CA GLU A 146 8.18 22.06 4.10
C GLU A 146 6.70 21.72 4.35
N VAL A 147 6.44 20.43 4.58
CA VAL A 147 5.09 19.94 4.83
C VAL A 147 4.98 19.53 6.30
N GLU A 148 4.26 20.32 7.08
CA GLU A 148 3.90 19.94 8.44
C GLU A 148 2.68 19.00 8.39
N LEU A 149 2.91 17.72 8.71
CA LEU A 149 1.87 16.70 8.76
C LEU A 149 1.47 16.46 10.21
N LYS A 150 0.15 16.51 10.46
CA LYS A 150 -0.41 16.22 11.78
C LYS A 150 -0.41 14.72 12.04
N PRO A 151 -0.09 14.29 13.26
CA PRO A 151 -0.24 12.90 13.67
C PRO A 151 -1.68 12.42 13.45
N LYS A 152 -1.81 11.16 13.06
CA LYS A 152 -3.10 10.47 12.96
C LYS A 152 -3.15 9.32 13.95
N ILE A 153 -4.31 9.15 14.57
CA ILE A 153 -4.57 8.01 15.43
C ILE A 153 -5.02 6.84 14.54
N LEU A 154 -4.37 5.70 14.73
CA LEU A 154 -4.67 4.47 14.01
C LEU A 154 -4.45 3.25 14.90
N VAL A 155 -4.89 2.10 14.44
CA VAL A 155 -4.80 0.84 15.20
C VAL A 155 -3.94 -0.15 14.45
N ILE A 156 -2.98 -0.73 15.14
CA ILE A 156 -2.23 -1.89 14.70
C ILE A 156 -2.69 -3.09 15.53
N ASP A 157 -3.33 -4.05 14.88
CA ASP A 157 -3.90 -5.21 15.55
C ASP A 157 -2.83 -6.24 15.91
N GLU A 158 -1.88 -6.45 14.99
CA GLU A 158 -0.81 -7.43 15.16
C GLU A 158 0.48 -6.96 14.49
N ILE A 159 1.61 -7.26 15.12
CA ILE A 159 2.95 -7.25 14.49
C ILE A 159 3.67 -8.51 14.90
N GLU A 160 4.20 -9.23 13.93
CA GLU A 160 4.97 -10.46 14.12
C GLU A 160 6.32 -10.34 13.44
N LEU A 161 7.40 -10.66 14.15
CA LEU A 161 8.73 -10.79 13.54
C LEU A 161 8.81 -12.14 12.83
N LEU A 162 8.91 -12.11 11.50
CA LEU A 162 9.00 -13.32 10.67
C LEU A 162 10.44 -13.78 10.47
N GLU A 163 11.35 -12.84 10.23
CA GLU A 163 12.77 -13.12 10.00
C GLU A 163 13.62 -12.04 10.69
N TYR A 164 14.68 -12.49 11.34
CA TYR A 164 15.70 -11.63 11.92
C TYR A 164 17.06 -11.99 11.32
N ASN A 165 17.60 -11.09 10.52
CA ASN A 165 18.87 -11.28 9.82
C ASN A 165 19.59 -9.92 9.71
N LEU A 166 20.06 -9.43 10.86
CA LEU A 166 20.61 -8.09 11.01
C LEU A 166 21.63 -7.75 9.89
N PRO A 167 21.50 -6.59 9.21
CA PRO A 167 20.63 -5.45 9.52
C PRO A 167 19.21 -5.52 8.94
N GLU A 168 18.79 -6.62 8.35
CA GLU A 168 17.47 -6.79 7.76
C GLU A 168 16.53 -7.54 8.70
N ILE A 169 15.29 -7.07 8.79
CA ILE A 169 14.20 -7.77 9.45
C ILE A 169 12.97 -7.85 8.53
N LYS A 170 12.19 -8.89 8.71
CA LYS A 170 10.91 -9.05 8.03
C LYS A 170 9.81 -9.19 9.06
N ILE A 171 8.74 -8.42 8.90
CA ILE A 171 7.61 -8.39 9.81
C ILE A 171 6.28 -8.58 9.05
N ARG A 172 5.30 -9.16 9.74
CA ARG A 172 3.89 -9.19 9.34
C ARG A 172 3.15 -8.16 10.18
N VAL A 173 2.34 -7.33 9.53
CA VAL A 173 1.58 -6.27 10.18
C VAL A 173 0.12 -6.37 9.79
N VAL A 174 -0.78 -6.39 10.77
CA VAL A 174 -2.23 -6.28 10.57
C VAL A 174 -2.69 -4.95 11.14
N CYS A 175 -3.31 -4.11 10.33
CA CYS A 175 -3.58 -2.72 10.71
C CYS A 175 -4.84 -2.13 10.07
N SER A 176 -5.31 -1.04 10.66
CA SER A 176 -6.45 -0.28 10.21
C SER A 176 -6.16 0.58 8.97
N LYS A 177 -7.23 1.11 8.36
CA LYS A 177 -7.16 2.10 7.29
C LYS A 177 -6.25 3.27 7.67
N GLY A 178 -5.49 3.74 6.69
CA GLY A 178 -4.67 4.94 6.81
C GLY A 178 -3.30 4.73 7.45
N THR A 179 -2.94 3.50 7.78
CA THR A 179 -1.61 3.15 8.28
C THR A 179 -0.60 3.19 7.13
N TYR A 180 0.48 3.95 7.32
CA TYR A 180 1.62 3.98 6.42
C TYR A 180 2.73 3.07 6.95
N ILE A 181 2.99 1.95 6.28
CA ILE A 181 4.03 1.01 6.71
C ILE A 181 5.43 1.64 6.59
N ARG A 182 5.63 2.56 5.66
CA ARG A 182 6.85 3.38 5.56
C ARG A 182 7.10 4.20 6.84
N ALA A 183 6.08 4.84 7.38
CA ALA A 183 6.18 5.59 8.62
C ALA A 183 6.37 4.66 9.83
N LEU A 184 5.74 3.49 9.83
CA LEU A 184 5.95 2.47 10.86
C LEU A 184 7.42 2.01 10.88
N ALA A 185 8.03 1.78 9.72
CA ALA A 185 9.43 1.41 9.60
C ALA A 185 10.36 2.49 10.19
N ARG A 186 10.12 3.77 9.86
CA ARG A 186 10.82 4.90 10.47
C ARG A 186 10.71 4.87 11.99
N ASP A 187 9.50 4.72 12.52
CA ASP A 187 9.25 4.77 13.96
C ASP A 187 9.86 3.59 14.70
N ILE A 188 9.83 2.39 14.10
CA ILE A 188 10.52 1.20 14.65
C ILE A 188 12.03 1.44 14.71
N GLY A 189 12.62 1.98 13.64
CA GLY A 189 14.05 2.30 13.62
C GLY A 189 14.45 3.28 14.73
N GLN A 190 13.65 4.33 14.93
CA GLN A 190 13.87 5.30 16.01
C GLN A 190 13.72 4.65 17.40
N ALA A 191 12.71 3.82 17.59
CA ALA A 191 12.49 3.10 18.87
C ALA A 191 13.63 2.12 19.20
N LEU A 192 14.33 1.61 18.18
CA LEU A 192 15.54 0.79 18.33
C LEU A 192 16.81 1.63 18.54
N GLN A 193 16.69 2.93 18.71
CA GLN A 193 17.83 3.86 18.83
C GLN A 193 18.78 3.74 17.63
N SER A 194 18.21 3.61 16.45
CA SER A 194 18.89 3.50 15.17
C SER A 194 18.07 4.24 14.09
N GLY A 195 18.04 3.72 12.90
CA GLY A 195 17.18 4.16 11.81
C GLY A 195 16.70 2.95 11.04
N ALA A 196 15.66 3.12 10.23
CA ALA A 196 15.18 2.10 9.33
C ALA A 196 14.43 2.71 8.15
N HIS A 197 14.36 1.94 7.07
CA HIS A 197 13.53 2.20 5.91
C HIS A 197 13.02 0.90 5.31
N LEU A 198 11.93 0.97 4.56
CA LEU A 198 11.39 -0.18 3.84
C LEU A 198 12.25 -0.52 2.61
N THR A 199 12.55 -1.80 2.44
CA THR A 199 13.17 -2.35 1.24
C THR A 199 12.26 -3.28 0.46
N GLY A 200 11.16 -3.72 1.06
CA GLY A 200 10.11 -4.52 0.43
C GLY A 200 8.79 -4.38 1.16
N LEU A 201 7.70 -4.40 0.41
CA LEU A 201 6.35 -4.34 0.96
C LEU A 201 5.37 -5.10 0.08
N ILE A 202 4.63 -6.02 0.70
CA ILE A 202 3.57 -6.78 0.05
C ILE A 202 2.30 -6.61 0.87
N ARG A 203 1.22 -6.11 0.26
CA ARG A 203 -0.11 -6.17 0.87
C ARG A 203 -0.72 -7.54 0.60
N THR A 204 -0.75 -8.39 1.60
CA THR A 204 -1.16 -9.80 1.48
C THR A 204 -2.65 -10.01 1.66
N ARG A 205 -3.35 -9.05 2.27
CA ARG A 205 -4.79 -9.13 2.51
C ARG A 205 -5.44 -7.75 2.67
N VAL A 206 -6.66 -7.62 2.16
CA VAL A 206 -7.57 -6.50 2.42
C VAL A 206 -8.93 -7.09 2.80
N GLY A 207 -9.34 -6.94 4.06
CA GLY A 207 -10.53 -7.62 4.57
C GLY A 207 -10.42 -9.14 4.39
N GLU A 208 -11.36 -9.73 3.67
CA GLU A 208 -11.38 -11.16 3.37
C GLU A 208 -10.60 -11.52 2.09
N VAL A 209 -10.20 -10.53 1.30
CA VAL A 209 -9.50 -10.74 0.03
C VAL A 209 -8.02 -11.00 0.28
N LYS A 210 -7.56 -12.18 -0.07
CA LYS A 210 -6.17 -12.61 0.06
C LYS A 210 -5.42 -12.50 -1.27
N LEU A 211 -4.09 -12.48 -1.20
CA LEU A 211 -3.24 -12.42 -2.39
C LEU A 211 -3.48 -13.59 -3.36
N GLU A 212 -3.79 -14.77 -2.83
CA GLU A 212 -4.12 -15.97 -3.63
C GLU A 212 -5.42 -15.83 -4.43
N ASP A 213 -6.32 -14.91 -4.04
CA ASP A 213 -7.57 -14.61 -4.74
C ASP A 213 -7.37 -13.62 -5.89
N CYS A 214 -6.17 -13.07 -6.04
CA CYS A 214 -5.86 -11.98 -6.95
C CYS A 214 -5.31 -12.48 -8.28
N MET A 215 -5.76 -11.83 -9.36
CA MET A 215 -5.26 -12.04 -10.70
C MET A 215 -4.04 -11.15 -10.96
N LYS A 216 -3.07 -11.65 -11.71
CA LYS A 216 -2.00 -10.79 -12.23
C LYS A 216 -2.55 -9.85 -13.30
N VAL A 217 -2.07 -8.61 -13.30
CA VAL A 217 -2.52 -7.60 -14.28
C VAL A 217 -2.25 -8.04 -15.72
N GLU A 218 -1.15 -8.72 -15.97
CA GLU A 218 -0.78 -9.25 -17.28
C GLU A 218 -1.74 -10.30 -17.83
N ASP A 219 -2.44 -11.05 -16.96
CA ASP A 219 -3.37 -12.11 -17.33
C ASP A 219 -4.79 -11.58 -17.62
N PHE A 220 -5.07 -10.31 -17.29
CA PHE A 220 -6.42 -9.77 -17.32
C PHE A 220 -7.04 -9.77 -18.73
N GLU A 221 -6.28 -9.42 -19.75
CA GLU A 221 -6.81 -9.36 -21.13
C GLU A 221 -7.27 -10.74 -21.60
N ALA A 222 -6.45 -11.78 -21.41
CA ALA A 222 -6.80 -13.15 -21.77
C ALA A 222 -7.98 -13.69 -20.96
N TRP A 223 -8.03 -13.38 -19.67
CA TRP A 223 -9.16 -13.73 -18.83
C TRP A 223 -10.45 -13.04 -19.28
N LEU A 224 -10.38 -11.73 -19.61
CA LEU A 224 -11.53 -10.94 -20.08
C LEU A 224 -12.11 -11.48 -21.39
N ASP A 225 -11.25 -12.00 -22.29
CA ASP A 225 -11.67 -12.58 -23.55
C ASP A 225 -12.51 -13.85 -23.39
N GLN A 226 -12.36 -14.55 -22.27
CA GLN A 226 -13.11 -15.77 -21.94
C GLN A 226 -14.44 -15.49 -21.21
N GLN A 227 -14.70 -14.24 -20.83
CA GLN A 227 -15.89 -13.90 -20.07
C GLN A 227 -17.09 -13.64 -20.96
N GLU A 228 -18.26 -14.12 -20.53
CA GLU A 228 -19.54 -13.68 -21.08
C GLU A 228 -19.88 -12.31 -20.50
N ILE A 229 -19.92 -11.32 -21.39
CA ILE A 229 -20.16 -9.92 -20.99
C ILE A 229 -21.53 -9.49 -21.52
N GLU A 230 -22.36 -9.03 -20.62
CA GLU A 230 -23.63 -8.39 -20.98
C GLU A 230 -23.35 -7.00 -21.55
N VAL A 231 -23.62 -6.85 -22.85
CA VAL A 231 -23.61 -5.55 -23.52
C VAL A 231 -25.01 -4.96 -23.41
N ILE A 232 -25.18 -4.01 -22.53
CA ILE A 232 -26.42 -3.24 -22.49
C ILE A 232 -26.32 -2.19 -23.60
N ASN A 233 -27.05 -2.40 -24.68
CA ASN A 233 -27.27 -1.36 -25.67
C ASN A 233 -28.10 -0.24 -25.01
N ASP A 234 -27.53 0.95 -24.97
CA ASP A 234 -28.21 2.19 -24.52
C ASP A 234 -29.32 2.53 -25.49
#